data_c1d884ea9107230f77187154bd92aa24
#
_entry.id   c1d884ea9107230f77187154bd92aa24
#
_cell.length_a   1.000
_cell.length_b   1.000
_cell.length_c   1.000
_cell.angle_alpha   90.00
_cell.angle_beta   90.00
_cell.angle_gamma   90.00
#
_symmetry.space_group_name_H-M   'P 1'
#
loop_
_entity.id
_entity.type
_entity.pdbx_description
1 polymer ?
#
loop_
_entity_poly.entity_id
_entity_poly.type
_entity_poly.pdbx_seq_one_letter_code
_entity_poly.pdbx_strand_id
1 'polypeptide(L)'
;MKNIKTISIALAFLSSLIIAPLSHAEDSPVGTWKNIDDKTGKPRGIIVITEVNGEFIGKIEKIFPEPNEEQNPKCVKCEGANKDKPVIGMTILYGLKKEGDEYTGGKILDPDNGVVYSCKLTVIDQNKKLKVRGFIGVPFLGRSQIWLREK
;
A
#
# COMPACT_ATOMS: atom_id res chain seq x y z
N MET A 1 -9.61 84.07 -10.79
CA MET A 1 -9.77 83.12 -9.64
C MET A 1 -10.22 81.81 -10.23
N LYS A 2 -9.32 80.84 -10.35
CA LYS A 2 -9.62 79.51 -10.88
C LYS A 2 -9.49 78.50 -9.76
N ASN A 3 -10.61 77.84 -9.41
CA ASN A 3 -10.66 76.75 -8.42
C ASN A 3 -10.13 75.48 -9.03
N ILE A 4 -9.03 74.96 -8.51
CA ILE A 4 -8.48 73.67 -8.85
C ILE A 4 -9.10 72.66 -7.87
N LYS A 5 -9.97 71.81 -8.40
CA LYS A 5 -10.51 70.65 -7.65
C LYS A 5 -9.49 69.51 -7.71
N THR A 6 -8.92 69.19 -6.58
CA THR A 6 -8.05 68.04 -6.39
C THR A 6 -8.89 66.77 -6.38
N ILE A 7 -8.69 65.87 -7.36
CA ILE A 7 -9.33 64.55 -7.40
C ILE A 7 -8.39 63.57 -6.72
N SER A 8 -8.78 63.11 -5.53
CA SER A 8 -8.07 62.02 -4.82
C SER A 8 -8.49 60.72 -5.43
N ILE A 9 -7.57 60.04 -6.11
CA ILE A 9 -7.74 58.69 -6.59
C ILE A 9 -7.36 57.74 -5.47
N ALA A 10 -8.37 57.10 -4.85
CA ALA A 10 -8.16 56.05 -3.89
C ALA A 10 -7.82 54.73 -4.65
N LEU A 11 -6.58 54.31 -4.55
CA LEU A 11 -6.11 53.05 -5.10
C LEU A 11 -6.50 51.91 -4.17
N ALA A 12 -7.58 51.21 -4.51
CA ALA A 12 -8.02 50.01 -3.78
C ALA A 12 -7.10 48.81 -4.16
N PHE A 13 -6.20 48.42 -3.25
CA PHE A 13 -5.43 47.20 -3.36
C PHE A 13 -6.37 46.01 -3.11
N LEU A 14 -6.80 45.34 -4.17
CA LEU A 14 -7.53 44.07 -4.09
C LEU A 14 -6.50 42.98 -3.82
N SER A 15 -6.35 42.61 -2.54
CA SER A 15 -5.48 41.50 -2.13
C SER A 15 -6.16 40.17 -2.51
N SER A 16 -5.77 39.58 -3.63
CA SER A 16 -6.22 38.26 -4.06
C SER A 16 -5.60 37.23 -3.14
N LEU A 17 -6.41 36.69 -2.21
CA LEU A 17 -6.04 35.58 -1.38
C LEU A 17 -5.99 34.31 -2.26
N ILE A 18 -4.80 33.90 -2.68
CA ILE A 18 -4.58 32.65 -3.43
C ILE A 18 -4.73 31.51 -2.43
N ILE A 19 -5.91 30.91 -2.39
CA ILE A 19 -6.15 29.66 -1.68
C ILE A 19 -5.52 28.56 -2.54
N ALA A 20 -4.30 28.15 -2.22
CA ALA A 20 -3.70 26.97 -2.82
C ALA A 20 -4.52 25.73 -2.39
N PRO A 21 -4.95 24.86 -3.31
CA PRO A 21 -5.62 23.62 -2.93
C PRO A 21 -4.65 22.80 -2.09
N LEU A 22 -5.06 22.41 -0.90
CA LEU A 22 -4.38 21.36 -0.13
C LEU A 22 -4.47 20.07 -0.97
N SER A 23 -3.39 19.76 -1.69
CA SER A 23 -3.25 18.45 -2.32
C SER A 23 -3.16 17.41 -1.20
N HIS A 24 -4.26 16.77 -0.90
CA HIS A 24 -4.23 15.54 -0.13
C HIS A 24 -3.55 14.52 -1.04
N ALA A 25 -2.37 14.07 -0.66
CA ALA A 25 -1.78 12.90 -1.29
C ALA A 25 -2.77 11.76 -1.14
N GLU A 26 -3.27 11.25 -2.26
CA GLU A 26 -4.24 10.17 -2.27
C GLU A 26 -3.65 8.96 -1.56
N ASP A 27 -4.41 8.34 -0.66
CA ASP A 27 -3.98 7.15 0.05
C ASP A 27 -3.72 6.03 -0.95
N SER A 28 -2.45 5.63 -1.12
CA SER A 28 -2.03 4.63 -2.10
C SER A 28 -1.29 3.48 -1.43
N PRO A 29 -1.54 2.22 -1.80
CA PRO A 29 -0.78 1.08 -1.33
C PRO A 29 0.59 0.99 -2.00
N VAL A 30 0.87 1.79 -3.04
CA VAL A 30 2.19 1.81 -3.70
C VAL A 30 3.26 2.22 -2.70
N GLY A 31 4.36 1.47 -2.68
CA GLY A 31 5.49 1.72 -1.79
C GLY A 31 6.04 0.46 -1.15
N THR A 32 6.89 0.67 -0.17
CA THR A 32 7.60 -0.40 0.55
C THR A 32 6.96 -0.62 1.91
N TRP A 33 6.69 -1.88 2.22
CA TRP A 33 5.93 -2.28 3.39
C TRP A 33 6.66 -3.37 4.17
N LYS A 34 6.77 -3.18 5.48
CA LYS A 34 7.25 -4.21 6.41
C LYS A 34 6.07 -5.07 6.87
N ASN A 35 6.09 -6.32 6.50
CA ASN A 35 5.14 -7.33 6.99
C ASN A 35 5.47 -7.66 8.45
N ILE A 36 4.45 -7.58 9.30
CA ILE A 36 4.56 -7.94 10.72
C ILE A 36 3.72 -9.18 10.96
N ASP A 37 4.34 -10.19 11.52
CA ASP A 37 3.65 -11.40 11.97
C ASP A 37 2.68 -11.05 13.10
N ASP A 38 1.41 -11.35 12.92
CA ASP A 38 0.35 -10.97 13.86
C ASP A 38 0.29 -11.82 15.13
N LYS A 39 1.03 -12.94 15.17
CA LYS A 39 1.14 -13.79 16.35
C LYS A 39 2.33 -13.40 17.23
N THR A 40 3.45 -13.09 16.60
CA THR A 40 4.72 -12.82 17.31
C THR A 40 5.04 -11.34 17.41
N GLY A 41 4.42 -10.49 16.59
CA GLY A 41 4.74 -9.06 16.46
C GLY A 41 6.09 -8.78 15.79
N LYS A 42 6.79 -9.81 15.29
CA LYS A 42 8.09 -9.66 14.64
C LYS A 42 7.96 -9.36 13.14
N PRO A 43 8.90 -8.59 12.57
CA PRO A 43 8.95 -8.41 11.12
C PRO A 43 9.31 -9.74 10.43
N ARG A 44 8.58 -10.08 9.35
CA ARG A 44 8.82 -11.28 8.53
C ARG A 44 9.46 -10.96 7.19
N GLY A 45 9.20 -9.78 6.65
CA GLY A 45 9.77 -9.40 5.36
C GLY A 45 9.41 -7.99 4.91
N ILE A 46 9.97 -7.60 3.80
CA ILE A 46 9.68 -6.37 3.07
C ILE A 46 8.97 -6.72 1.77
N ILE A 47 7.85 -6.08 1.53
CA ILE A 47 7.06 -6.20 0.31
C ILE A 47 7.04 -4.85 -0.40
N VAL A 48 7.35 -4.84 -1.69
CA VAL A 48 7.22 -3.66 -2.55
C VAL A 48 5.95 -3.79 -3.37
N ILE A 49 5.06 -2.82 -3.24
CA ILE A 49 3.82 -2.73 -4.04
C ILE A 49 4.01 -1.68 -5.12
N THR A 50 3.71 -2.06 -6.35
CA THR A 50 3.71 -1.20 -7.53
C THR A 50 2.36 -1.24 -8.22
N GLU A 51 2.07 -0.22 -9.02
CA GLU A 51 0.91 -0.18 -9.88
C GLU A 51 1.35 -0.38 -11.33
N VAL A 52 0.68 -1.29 -12.03
CA VAL A 52 0.91 -1.56 -13.45
C VAL A 52 -0.44 -1.65 -14.15
N ASN A 53 -0.73 -0.72 -15.05
CA ASN A 53 -2.00 -0.66 -15.81
C ASN A 53 -3.26 -0.68 -14.93
N GLY A 54 -3.24 0.03 -13.80
CA GLY A 54 -4.36 0.11 -12.86
C GLY A 54 -4.51 -1.11 -11.96
N GLU A 55 -3.53 -2.02 -11.98
CA GLU A 55 -3.48 -3.22 -11.14
C GLU A 55 -2.33 -3.11 -10.14
N PHE A 56 -2.58 -3.44 -8.86
CA PHE A 56 -1.58 -3.37 -7.81
C PHE A 56 -0.96 -4.75 -7.60
N ILE A 57 0.38 -4.77 -7.67
CA ILE A 57 1.20 -5.98 -7.62
C ILE A 57 2.21 -5.83 -6.48
N GLY A 58 2.34 -6.85 -5.63
CA GLY A 58 3.30 -6.86 -4.53
C GLY A 58 4.30 -8.00 -4.65
N LYS A 59 5.59 -7.66 -4.50
CA LYS A 59 6.71 -8.61 -4.52
C LYS A 59 7.44 -8.62 -3.19
N ILE A 60 7.89 -9.79 -2.76
CA ILE A 60 8.80 -9.94 -1.63
C ILE A 60 10.19 -9.45 -2.05
N GLU A 61 10.68 -8.38 -1.43
CA GLU A 61 12.02 -7.85 -1.65
C GLU A 61 13.03 -8.44 -0.68
N LYS A 62 12.60 -8.66 0.57
CA LYS A 62 13.45 -9.15 1.65
C LYS A 62 12.64 -10.01 2.62
N ILE A 63 13.30 -10.96 3.26
CA ILE A 63 12.76 -11.73 4.38
C ILE A 63 13.63 -11.58 5.62
N PHE A 64 13.06 -11.86 6.78
CA PHE A 64 13.74 -11.84 8.08
C PHE A 64 13.52 -13.18 8.77
N PRO A 65 14.19 -14.26 8.33
CA PRO A 65 14.06 -15.57 8.94
C PRO A 65 14.72 -15.58 10.34
N GLU A 66 14.19 -16.39 11.23
CA GLU A 66 14.84 -16.66 12.51
C GLU A 66 16.14 -17.47 12.29
N PRO A 67 17.10 -17.46 13.24
CA PRO A 67 18.38 -18.14 13.06
C PRO A 67 18.29 -19.65 12.78
N ASN A 68 17.20 -20.29 13.21
CA ASN A 68 16.91 -21.71 13.01
C ASN A 68 16.03 -21.99 11.79
N GLU A 69 15.65 -20.97 11.05
CA GLU A 69 14.87 -21.09 9.81
C GLU A 69 15.79 -21.12 8.59
N GLU A 70 15.28 -21.62 7.46
CA GLU A 70 15.95 -21.57 6.17
C GLU A 70 16.16 -20.11 5.74
N GLN A 71 17.42 -19.71 5.47
CA GLN A 71 17.77 -18.33 5.17
C GLN A 71 17.45 -17.92 3.72
N ASN A 72 17.30 -18.89 2.83
CA ASN A 72 16.92 -18.69 1.41
C ASN A 72 15.78 -19.64 1.02
N PRO A 73 14.60 -19.52 1.66
CA PRO A 73 13.54 -20.49 1.46
C PRO A 73 13.01 -20.46 0.04
N LYS A 74 12.53 -21.62 -0.38
CA LYS A 74 11.76 -21.82 -1.61
C LYS A 74 10.33 -22.14 -1.27
N CYS A 75 9.40 -21.78 -2.14
CA CYS A 75 8.00 -22.14 -1.96
C CYS A 75 7.74 -23.59 -2.32
N VAL A 76 8.13 -24.51 -1.46
CA VAL A 76 8.01 -25.96 -1.70
C VAL A 76 6.56 -26.46 -1.68
N LYS A 77 5.66 -25.71 -1.04
CA LYS A 77 4.22 -26.01 -0.98
C LYS A 77 3.41 -25.29 -2.04
N CYS A 78 4.02 -24.38 -2.79
CA CYS A 78 3.37 -23.73 -3.92
C CYS A 78 3.07 -24.70 -5.05
N GLU A 79 2.12 -24.33 -5.89
CA GLU A 79 1.77 -25.03 -7.12
C GLU A 79 2.14 -24.23 -8.36
N GLY A 80 2.09 -24.89 -9.52
CA GLY A 80 2.30 -24.27 -10.82
C GLY A 80 3.64 -23.56 -10.94
N ALA A 81 3.64 -22.36 -11.49
CA ALA A 81 4.86 -21.60 -11.79
C ALA A 81 5.67 -21.18 -10.54
N ASN A 82 5.05 -21.18 -9.35
CA ASN A 82 5.70 -20.81 -8.10
C ASN A 82 6.32 -21.99 -7.35
N LYS A 83 6.09 -23.23 -7.80
CA LYS A 83 6.62 -24.44 -7.18
C LYS A 83 8.16 -24.39 -7.14
N ASP A 84 8.72 -24.57 -5.94
CA ASP A 84 10.15 -24.58 -5.65
C ASP A 84 10.92 -23.32 -6.08
N LYS A 85 10.23 -22.21 -6.35
CA LYS A 85 10.86 -20.93 -6.64
C LYS A 85 11.32 -20.24 -5.35
N PRO A 86 12.40 -19.44 -5.42
CA PRO A 86 12.83 -18.61 -4.29
C PRO A 86 11.69 -17.71 -3.82
N VAL A 87 11.55 -17.56 -2.49
CA VAL A 87 10.55 -16.68 -1.88
C VAL A 87 10.91 -15.21 -2.12
N ILE A 88 12.20 -14.86 -2.06
CA ILE A 88 12.67 -13.51 -2.41
C ILE A 88 12.47 -13.28 -3.91
N GLY A 89 11.86 -12.15 -4.25
CA GLY A 89 11.49 -11.78 -5.63
C GLY A 89 10.13 -12.32 -6.09
N MET A 90 9.49 -13.16 -5.28
CA MET A 90 8.20 -13.75 -5.63
C MET A 90 7.08 -12.70 -5.60
N THR A 91 6.24 -12.70 -6.62
CA THR A 91 5.00 -11.94 -6.63
C THR A 91 3.98 -12.65 -5.75
N ILE A 92 3.56 -12.00 -4.67
CA ILE A 92 2.59 -12.56 -3.74
C ILE A 92 1.24 -11.83 -3.75
N LEU A 93 1.21 -10.57 -4.16
CA LEU A 93 -0.03 -9.79 -4.35
C LEU A 93 -0.23 -9.53 -5.84
N TYR A 94 -1.43 -9.78 -6.35
CA TYR A 94 -1.78 -9.53 -7.76
C TYR A 94 -3.29 -9.40 -7.95
N GLY A 95 -3.70 -8.78 -9.06
CA GLY A 95 -5.09 -8.63 -9.44
C GLY A 95 -5.89 -7.58 -8.64
N LEU A 96 -5.25 -6.84 -7.74
CA LEU A 96 -5.91 -5.82 -6.92
C LEU A 96 -6.19 -4.57 -7.76
N LYS A 97 -7.41 -4.04 -7.63
CA LYS A 97 -7.83 -2.78 -8.27
C LYS A 97 -8.43 -1.86 -7.23
N LYS A 98 -8.29 -0.55 -7.46
CA LYS A 98 -8.89 0.45 -6.58
C LYS A 98 -10.42 0.44 -6.72
N GLU A 99 -11.11 0.39 -5.58
CA GLU A 99 -12.55 0.40 -5.50
C GLU A 99 -12.98 1.22 -4.27
N GLY A 100 -13.29 2.50 -4.50
CA GLY A 100 -13.48 3.47 -3.41
C GLY A 100 -12.21 3.66 -2.58
N ASP A 101 -12.31 3.45 -1.27
CA ASP A 101 -11.19 3.57 -0.32
C ASP A 101 -10.44 2.24 -0.10
N GLU A 102 -10.79 1.20 -0.81
CA GLU A 102 -10.17 -0.12 -0.71
C GLU A 102 -9.54 -0.54 -2.06
N TYR A 103 -8.70 -1.55 -2.00
CA TYR A 103 -8.11 -2.23 -3.16
C TYR A 103 -8.55 -3.69 -3.09
N THR A 104 -9.38 -4.11 -4.04
CA THR A 104 -10.14 -5.37 -3.98
C THR A 104 -9.96 -6.24 -5.21
N GLY A 105 -10.61 -7.39 -5.23
CA GLY A 105 -10.63 -8.32 -6.37
C GLY A 105 -9.35 -9.12 -6.57
N GLY A 106 -8.32 -8.86 -5.78
CA GLY A 106 -7.02 -9.51 -5.93
C GLY A 106 -6.84 -10.78 -5.13
N LYS A 107 -5.61 -11.28 -5.20
CA LYS A 107 -5.14 -12.49 -4.54
C LYS A 107 -3.86 -12.21 -3.76
N ILE A 108 -3.65 -12.99 -2.71
CA ILE A 108 -2.40 -13.06 -1.95
C ILE A 108 -1.96 -14.52 -1.82
N LEU A 109 -0.73 -14.79 -2.21
CA LEU A 109 -0.06 -16.08 -1.99
C LEU A 109 0.66 -16.03 -0.64
N ASP A 110 0.45 -17.03 0.18
CA ASP A 110 1.26 -17.28 1.38
C ASP A 110 2.33 -18.34 1.05
N PRO A 111 3.62 -17.97 0.96
CA PRO A 111 4.67 -18.90 0.59
C PRO A 111 4.94 -19.99 1.64
N ASP A 112 4.57 -19.77 2.91
CA ASP A 112 4.81 -20.73 4.00
C ASP A 112 3.90 -21.95 3.88
N ASN A 113 2.68 -21.77 3.36
CA ASN A 113 1.72 -22.86 3.19
C ASN A 113 1.35 -23.14 1.73
N GLY A 114 1.75 -22.30 0.78
CA GLY A 114 1.47 -22.42 -0.65
C GLY A 114 0.04 -22.05 -1.05
N VAL A 115 -0.78 -21.56 -0.11
CA VAL A 115 -2.20 -21.24 -0.35
C VAL A 115 -2.35 -19.84 -0.93
N VAL A 116 -3.23 -19.74 -1.92
CA VAL A 116 -3.65 -18.46 -2.51
C VAL A 116 -5.01 -18.08 -1.94
N TYR A 117 -5.06 -16.92 -1.28
CA TYR A 117 -6.26 -16.34 -0.71
C TYR A 117 -6.80 -15.23 -1.61
N SER A 118 -8.10 -14.97 -1.55
CA SER A 118 -8.65 -13.70 -1.99
C SER A 118 -8.13 -12.59 -1.09
N CYS A 119 -7.87 -11.41 -1.64
CA CYS A 119 -7.22 -10.34 -0.89
C CYS A 119 -7.90 -8.99 -1.12
N LYS A 120 -7.94 -8.21 -0.05
CA LYS A 120 -8.19 -6.77 -0.13
C LYS A 120 -7.22 -6.00 0.75
N LEU A 121 -6.92 -4.76 0.33
CA LEU A 121 -6.05 -3.85 1.04
C LEU A 121 -6.82 -2.60 1.43
N THR A 122 -6.47 -2.02 2.57
CA THR A 122 -6.94 -0.70 3.00
C THR A 122 -5.75 0.07 3.54
N VAL A 123 -5.49 1.24 3.00
CA VAL A 123 -4.47 2.15 3.54
C VAL A 123 -5.08 2.87 4.74
N ILE A 124 -4.36 2.89 5.85
CA ILE A 124 -4.84 3.47 7.11
C ILE A 124 -3.75 4.29 7.79
N ASP A 125 -4.13 5.01 8.85
CA ASP A 125 -3.21 5.78 9.68
C ASP A 125 -2.36 6.77 8.86
N GLN A 126 -3.05 7.59 8.03
CA GLN A 126 -2.41 8.60 7.18
C GLN A 126 -1.28 8.04 6.31
N ASN A 127 -1.53 6.97 5.58
CA ASN A 127 -0.56 6.26 4.73
C ASN A 127 0.58 5.55 5.48
N LYS A 128 0.54 5.45 6.81
CA LYS A 128 1.61 4.79 7.59
C LYS A 128 1.43 3.29 7.70
N LYS A 129 0.21 2.80 7.53
CA LYS A 129 -0.13 1.39 7.70
C LYS A 129 -0.98 0.89 6.53
N LEU A 130 -0.79 -0.38 6.21
CA LEU A 130 -1.59 -1.12 5.24
C LEU A 130 -2.25 -2.30 5.94
N LYS A 131 -3.57 -2.30 5.96
CA LYS A 131 -4.35 -3.46 6.40
C LYS A 131 -4.49 -4.42 5.22
N VAL A 132 -3.91 -5.59 5.35
CA VAL A 132 -3.95 -6.67 4.35
C VAL A 132 -4.88 -7.75 4.87
N ARG A 133 -5.99 -8.00 4.16
CA ARG A 133 -6.97 -9.01 4.54
C ARG A 133 -7.01 -10.13 3.51
N GLY A 134 -6.59 -11.32 3.93
CA GLY A 134 -6.72 -12.56 3.16
C GLY A 134 -7.94 -13.36 3.62
N PHE A 135 -8.66 -13.99 2.67
CA PHE A 135 -9.84 -14.79 2.97
C PHE A 135 -10.10 -15.85 1.91
N ILE A 136 -10.86 -16.88 2.29
CA ILE A 136 -11.42 -17.89 1.39
C ILE A 136 -12.94 -17.74 1.42
N GLY A 137 -13.56 -17.64 0.25
CA GLY A 137 -15.01 -17.41 0.13
C GLY A 137 -15.38 -15.97 0.42
N VAL A 138 -15.81 -15.66 1.66
CA VAL A 138 -16.29 -14.33 2.04
C VAL A 138 -15.28 -13.59 2.92
N PRO A 139 -15.12 -12.26 2.77
CA PRO A 139 -14.16 -11.46 3.55
C PRO A 139 -14.36 -11.56 5.06
N PHE A 140 -15.58 -11.79 5.51
CA PHE A 140 -15.94 -11.92 6.92
C PHE A 140 -15.15 -13.02 7.65
N LEU A 141 -14.85 -14.14 6.97
CA LEU A 141 -14.10 -15.27 7.52
C LEU A 141 -12.59 -15.15 7.36
N GLY A 142 -12.11 -13.99 6.92
CA GLY A 142 -10.70 -13.76 6.66
C GLY A 142 -9.87 -13.38 7.88
N ARG A 143 -8.55 -13.32 7.67
CA ARG A 143 -7.55 -12.85 8.62
C ARG A 143 -6.93 -11.56 8.11
N SER A 144 -6.67 -10.62 9.00
CA SER A 144 -6.00 -9.36 8.68
C SER A 144 -4.63 -9.28 9.31
N GLN A 145 -3.68 -8.73 8.55
CA GLN A 145 -2.37 -8.31 9.04
C GLN A 145 -2.23 -6.81 8.85
N ILE A 146 -1.42 -6.19 9.68
CA ILE A 146 -1.03 -4.78 9.53
C ILE A 146 0.43 -4.73 9.09
N TRP A 147 0.66 -4.17 7.93
CA TRP A 147 2.00 -3.89 7.42
C TRP A 147 2.35 -2.43 7.68
N LEU A 148 3.59 -2.16 8.01
CA LEU A 148 4.08 -0.82 8.31
C LEU A 148 4.82 -0.25 7.10
N ARG A 149 4.54 1.01 6.76
CA ARG A 149 5.26 1.67 5.66
C ARG A 149 6.71 1.86 6.04
N GLU A 150 7.61 1.42 5.19
CA GLU A 150 9.03 1.74 5.26
C GLU A 150 9.30 3.10 4.59
N LYS A 151 10.31 3.82 5.08
CA LYS A 151 10.73 5.12 4.56
C LYS A 151 11.69 4.97 3.40
#